data_2a58ad78de79767c1d46baaecaf90130
#
_entry.id   2a58ad78de79767c1d46baaecaf90130
#
_cell.length_a   1.000
_cell.length_b   1.000
_cell.length_c   1.000
_cell.angle_alpha   90.00
_cell.angle_beta   90.00
_cell.angle_gamma   90.00
#
_symmetry.space_group_name_H-M   'P 1'
#
loop_
_entity.id
_entity.type
_entity.pdbx_description
1 polymer ?
#
loop_
_entity_poly.entity_id
_entity_poly.type
_entity_poly.pdbx_seq_one_letter_code
_entity_poly.pdbx_strand_id
1 'polypeptide(L)'
;MSNTFIHPSAVVEEGVELGLGCHIGPFCHVGKDVSLGDRVVLKSHVVVKGRTDIGDDTTVFPFAVLGEIPQDKKFKGEQTRLLIGARNCIREHVTMNTGTEGGGGITQIGNDGLFLAGCHVAHDALLADRIIVVNNAGIYVQYMSPALYLIKDILFYS
;
A
#
# COMPACT_ATOMS: atom_id res chain seq x y z
N MET A 1 24.54 -8.20 9.44
CA MET A 1 23.38 -7.32 9.74
C MET A 1 23.15 -6.48 8.49
N SER A 2 22.02 -6.64 7.83
CA SER A 2 21.70 -5.81 6.65
C SER A 2 21.36 -4.39 7.14
N ASN A 3 22.20 -3.43 6.79
CA ASN A 3 21.95 -2.02 7.15
C ASN A 3 20.79 -1.49 6.29
N THR A 4 19.91 -0.72 6.90
CA THR A 4 18.90 0.06 6.17
C THR A 4 19.59 1.08 5.29
N PHE A 5 19.21 1.16 4.03
CA PHE A 5 19.72 2.11 3.04
C PHE A 5 18.65 3.12 2.66
N ILE A 6 19.00 4.39 2.71
CA ILE A 6 18.14 5.49 2.26
C ILE A 6 18.93 6.27 1.22
N HIS A 7 18.38 6.34 -0.01
CA HIS A 7 19.02 7.11 -1.08
C HIS A 7 19.02 8.61 -0.74
N PRO A 8 20.11 9.35 -1.00
CA PRO A 8 20.22 10.78 -0.63
C PRO A 8 19.14 11.70 -1.21
N SER A 9 18.50 11.31 -2.32
CA SER A 9 17.39 12.07 -2.92
C SER A 9 16.00 11.63 -2.40
N ALA A 10 15.92 10.65 -1.52
CA ALA A 10 14.66 10.29 -0.88
C ALA A 10 14.32 11.29 0.24
N VAL A 11 13.05 11.57 0.40
CA VAL A 11 12.51 12.36 1.52
C VAL A 11 11.85 11.39 2.48
N VAL A 12 12.45 11.21 3.65
CA VAL A 12 11.89 10.42 4.75
C VAL A 12 11.61 11.39 5.88
N GLU A 13 10.34 11.58 6.21
CA GLU A 13 9.94 12.56 7.24
C GLU A 13 10.32 12.07 8.65
N GLU A 14 10.50 13.01 9.57
CA GLU A 14 10.70 12.69 10.98
C GLU A 14 9.45 11.98 11.55
N GLY A 15 9.67 10.87 12.27
CA GLY A 15 8.60 10.04 12.83
C GLY A 15 8.38 8.73 12.07
N VAL A 16 8.98 8.55 10.90
CA VAL A 16 8.93 7.27 10.16
C VAL A 16 9.62 6.17 10.95
N GLU A 17 8.95 5.02 11.08
CA GLU A 17 9.52 3.81 11.68
C GLU A 17 10.04 2.88 10.58
N LEU A 18 11.33 2.53 10.63
CA LEU A 18 11.95 1.63 9.66
C LEU A 18 12.47 0.37 10.34
N GLY A 19 12.07 -0.78 9.82
CA GLY A 19 12.62 -2.08 10.18
C GLY A 19 14.07 -2.25 9.68
N LEU A 20 14.65 -3.40 10.01
CA LEU A 20 16.02 -3.73 9.64
C LEU A 20 16.13 -4.04 8.14
N GLY A 21 17.19 -3.53 7.51
CA GLY A 21 17.52 -3.86 6.12
C GLY A 21 16.56 -3.29 5.08
N CYS A 22 15.77 -2.26 5.41
CA CYS A 22 14.96 -1.53 4.44
C CYS A 22 15.83 -0.89 3.36
N HIS A 23 15.30 -0.80 2.15
CA HIS A 23 15.94 -0.12 1.02
C HIS A 23 14.98 0.94 0.45
N ILE A 24 15.30 2.21 0.68
CA ILE A 24 14.52 3.35 0.17
C ILE A 24 15.27 3.94 -1.03
N GLY A 25 14.72 3.73 -2.21
CA GLY A 25 15.31 4.17 -3.48
C GLY A 25 15.21 5.67 -3.74
N PRO A 26 15.76 6.14 -4.88
CA PRO A 26 15.81 7.56 -5.20
C PRO A 26 14.41 8.15 -5.40
N PHE A 27 14.24 9.41 -4.99
CA PHE A 27 13.02 10.20 -5.16
C PHE A 27 11.77 9.59 -4.51
N CYS A 28 11.94 8.68 -3.53
CA CYS A 28 10.84 8.24 -2.69
C CYS A 28 10.44 9.33 -1.70
N HIS A 29 9.16 9.37 -1.34
CA HIS A 29 8.65 10.18 -0.24
C HIS A 29 7.94 9.27 0.76
N VAL A 30 8.40 9.28 2.01
CA VAL A 30 7.83 8.50 3.12
C VAL A 30 7.38 9.46 4.20
N GLY A 31 6.07 9.52 4.42
CA GLY A 31 5.44 10.44 5.38
C GLY A 31 5.60 9.99 6.83
N LYS A 32 5.51 10.93 7.76
CA LYS A 32 5.82 10.79 9.20
C LYS A 32 5.07 9.67 9.95
N ASP A 33 3.86 9.33 9.52
CA ASP A 33 3.02 8.34 10.20
C ASP A 33 3.12 6.94 9.55
N VAL A 34 4.20 6.70 8.79
CA VAL A 34 4.46 5.43 8.08
C VAL A 34 5.35 4.53 8.92
N SER A 35 5.02 3.24 8.95
CA SER A 35 5.86 2.18 9.51
C SER A 35 6.19 1.15 8.43
N LEU A 36 7.47 0.85 8.24
CA LEU A 36 7.96 -0.19 7.33
C LEU A 36 8.58 -1.31 8.14
N GLY A 37 8.14 -2.54 7.91
CA GLY A 37 8.73 -3.74 8.49
C GLY A 37 10.15 -4.02 7.97
N ASP A 38 10.70 -5.18 8.32
CA ASP A 38 12.04 -5.57 7.94
C ASP A 38 12.15 -5.84 6.43
N ARG A 39 13.29 -5.46 5.83
CA ARG A 39 13.63 -5.75 4.43
C ARG A 39 12.62 -5.23 3.39
N VAL A 40 11.83 -4.24 3.76
CA VAL A 40 10.95 -3.55 2.79
C VAL A 40 11.80 -2.82 1.77
N VAL A 41 11.43 -2.96 0.50
CA VAL A 41 12.10 -2.30 -0.63
C VAL A 41 11.14 -1.33 -1.30
N LEU A 42 11.41 -0.04 -1.17
CA LEU A 42 10.78 0.98 -2.00
C LEU A 42 11.74 1.30 -3.16
N LYS A 43 11.33 1.01 -4.39
CA LYS A 43 12.13 1.35 -5.57
C LYS A 43 12.11 2.88 -5.80
N SER A 44 12.40 3.37 -7.00
CA SER A 44 12.40 4.83 -7.22
C SER A 44 11.00 5.43 -7.28
N HIS A 45 10.84 6.70 -6.87
CA HIS A 45 9.59 7.48 -7.04
C HIS A 45 8.36 6.84 -6.38
N VAL A 46 8.54 6.11 -5.29
CA VAL A 46 7.43 5.59 -4.50
C VAL A 46 6.99 6.64 -3.49
N VAL A 47 5.69 6.80 -3.33
CA VAL A 47 5.10 7.66 -2.30
C VAL A 47 4.35 6.78 -1.30
N VAL A 48 4.70 6.90 -0.01
CA VAL A 48 3.96 6.26 1.10
C VAL A 48 3.58 7.35 2.08
N LYS A 49 2.29 7.49 2.36
CA LYS A 49 1.73 8.55 3.21
C LYS A 49 0.69 8.04 4.19
N GLY A 50 0.13 8.98 4.94
CA GLY A 50 -0.92 8.69 5.91
C GLY A 50 -0.46 7.66 6.95
N ARG A 51 -1.37 7.17 7.75
CA ARG A 51 -1.11 6.11 8.73
C ARG A 51 -1.03 4.76 8.02
N THR A 52 0.15 4.47 7.45
CA THR A 52 0.36 3.29 6.61
C THR A 52 1.41 2.37 7.22
N ASP A 53 1.05 1.12 7.44
CA ASP A 53 1.96 0.07 7.87
C ASP A 53 2.21 -0.89 6.72
N ILE A 54 3.47 -1.19 6.41
CA ILE A 54 3.89 -2.15 5.37
C ILE A 54 4.70 -3.26 6.02
N GLY A 55 4.22 -4.50 5.90
CA GLY A 55 4.88 -5.68 6.48
C GLY A 55 6.16 -6.08 5.76
N ASP A 56 6.92 -6.96 6.43
CA ASP A 56 8.25 -7.43 6.06
C ASP A 56 8.33 -7.94 4.61
N ASP A 57 9.51 -7.85 4.03
CA ASP A 57 9.85 -8.41 2.71
C ASP A 57 8.97 -7.92 1.55
N THR A 58 8.20 -6.85 1.76
CA THR A 58 7.35 -6.25 0.72
C THR A 58 8.20 -5.39 -0.22
N THR A 59 7.96 -5.55 -1.52
CA THR A 59 8.62 -4.75 -2.57
C THR A 59 7.61 -3.86 -3.29
N VAL A 60 7.91 -2.57 -3.33
CA VAL A 60 7.09 -1.55 -3.99
C VAL A 60 7.84 -0.97 -5.19
N PHE A 61 7.21 -1.00 -6.34
CA PHE A 61 7.77 -0.60 -7.62
C PHE A 61 7.51 0.88 -7.94
N PRO A 62 8.22 1.45 -8.93
CA PRO A 62 8.19 2.89 -9.19
C PRO A 62 6.80 3.46 -9.42
N PHE A 63 6.60 4.68 -8.95
CA PHE A 63 5.37 5.47 -9.09
C PHE A 63 4.14 4.90 -8.38
N ALA A 64 4.28 3.89 -7.51
CA ALA A 64 3.20 3.49 -6.63
C ALA A 64 2.92 4.58 -5.58
N VAL A 65 1.65 4.77 -5.23
CA VAL A 65 1.20 5.72 -4.21
C VAL A 65 0.34 4.97 -3.19
N LEU A 66 0.85 4.85 -1.97
CA LEU A 66 0.24 4.07 -0.89
C LEU A 66 -0.14 4.98 0.28
N GLY A 67 -1.35 4.83 0.78
CA GLY A 67 -1.83 5.55 1.96
C GLY A 67 -2.27 6.99 1.70
N GLU A 68 -2.55 7.37 0.45
CA GLU A 68 -3.19 8.65 0.16
C GLU A 68 -4.65 8.64 0.65
N ILE A 69 -5.22 9.81 0.85
CA ILE A 69 -6.58 9.97 1.35
C ILE A 69 -7.61 9.27 0.42
N PRO A 70 -8.75 8.82 0.96
CA PRO A 70 -9.83 8.23 0.16
C PRO A 70 -10.32 9.17 -0.95
N GLN A 71 -10.64 8.60 -2.10
CA GLN A 71 -11.31 9.32 -3.20
C GLN A 71 -12.83 9.40 -2.93
N ASP A 72 -13.20 9.85 -1.76
CA ASP A 72 -14.59 10.01 -1.32
C ASP A 72 -14.87 11.46 -0.90
N LYS A 73 -15.91 12.07 -1.49
CA LYS A 73 -16.34 13.45 -1.15
C LYS A 73 -16.81 13.61 0.29
N LYS A 74 -17.15 12.51 0.96
CA LYS A 74 -17.57 12.51 2.37
C LYS A 74 -16.40 12.56 3.34
N PHE A 75 -15.18 12.18 2.87
CA PHE A 75 -13.98 12.19 3.71
C PHE A 75 -13.65 13.62 4.17
N LYS A 76 -13.45 13.80 5.47
CA LYS A 76 -13.21 15.11 6.10
C LYS A 76 -11.86 15.19 6.84
N GLY A 77 -10.94 14.25 6.56
CA GLY A 77 -9.64 14.19 7.22
C GLY A 77 -9.62 13.33 8.47
N GLU A 78 -10.50 12.35 8.55
CA GLU A 78 -10.58 11.39 9.67
C GLU A 78 -9.28 10.57 9.78
N GLN A 79 -8.98 10.11 10.99
CA GLN A 79 -7.79 9.34 11.32
C GLN A 79 -7.96 7.88 10.87
N THR A 80 -7.76 7.62 9.58
CA THR A 80 -7.90 6.28 8.99
C THR A 80 -6.55 5.68 8.60
N ARG A 81 -6.51 4.38 8.30
CA ARG A 81 -5.27 3.63 8.11
C ARG A 81 -5.28 2.79 6.84
N LEU A 82 -4.06 2.49 6.36
CA LEU A 82 -3.78 1.45 5.38
C LEU A 82 -2.83 0.43 6.03
N LEU A 83 -3.24 -0.83 6.08
CA LEU A 83 -2.43 -1.94 6.57
C LEU A 83 -2.07 -2.86 5.41
N ILE A 84 -0.79 -3.06 5.14
CA ILE A 84 -0.28 -3.96 4.11
C ILE A 84 0.54 -5.05 4.81
N GLY A 85 0.15 -6.29 4.62
CA GLY A 85 0.86 -7.45 5.17
C GLY A 85 2.25 -7.64 4.56
N ALA A 86 2.87 -8.76 4.89
CA ALA A 86 4.23 -9.10 4.49
C ALA A 86 4.31 -9.73 3.08
N ARG A 87 5.50 -9.68 2.46
CA ARG A 87 5.85 -10.36 1.21
C ARG A 87 4.96 -10.03 0.02
N ASN A 88 4.41 -8.81 0.01
CA ASN A 88 3.64 -8.32 -1.11
C ASN A 88 4.55 -7.79 -2.23
N CYS A 89 4.13 -7.98 -3.47
CA CYS A 89 4.73 -7.38 -4.65
C CYS A 89 3.76 -6.35 -5.23
N ILE A 90 4.08 -5.07 -5.05
CA ILE A 90 3.23 -3.94 -5.47
C ILE A 90 3.90 -3.28 -6.67
N ARG A 91 3.34 -3.50 -7.87
CA ARG A 91 3.92 -3.06 -9.13
C ARG A 91 3.72 -1.58 -9.40
N GLU A 92 4.21 -1.15 -10.55
CA GLU A 92 4.28 0.25 -10.96
C GLU A 92 2.90 0.92 -11.02
N HIS A 93 2.82 2.17 -10.58
CA HIS A 93 1.58 2.99 -10.62
C HIS A 93 0.40 2.40 -9.83
N VAL A 94 0.61 1.44 -8.96
CA VAL A 94 -0.44 0.96 -8.06
C VAL A 94 -0.81 2.06 -7.08
N THR A 95 -2.10 2.21 -6.81
CA THR A 95 -2.60 3.14 -5.79
C THR A 95 -3.43 2.40 -4.75
N MET A 96 -3.23 2.73 -3.46
CA MET A 96 -4.02 2.18 -2.35
C MET A 96 -4.37 3.33 -1.40
N ASN A 97 -5.65 3.50 -1.10
CA ASN A 97 -6.12 4.55 -0.20
C ASN A 97 -6.26 4.04 1.24
N THR A 98 -6.19 4.94 2.21
CA THR A 98 -6.60 4.66 3.60
C THR A 98 -8.11 4.41 3.68
N GLY A 99 -8.62 3.90 4.81
CA GLY A 99 -10.05 3.69 5.01
C GLY A 99 -10.85 4.98 5.18
N THR A 100 -12.16 4.85 5.35
CA THR A 100 -13.07 5.91 5.76
C THR A 100 -13.70 5.60 7.12
N GLU A 101 -14.12 6.61 7.89
CA GLU A 101 -14.80 6.37 9.17
C GLU A 101 -16.05 5.50 8.99
N GLY A 102 -16.85 5.77 7.96
CA GLY A 102 -18.07 5.03 7.65
C GLY A 102 -17.83 3.58 7.22
N GLY A 103 -16.64 3.25 6.70
CA GLY A 103 -16.23 1.91 6.29
C GLY A 103 -15.43 1.14 7.35
N GLY A 104 -15.24 1.69 8.54
CA GLY A 104 -14.50 1.07 9.63
C GLY A 104 -13.09 1.59 9.83
N GLY A 105 -12.68 2.59 9.08
CA GLY A 105 -11.41 3.32 9.29
C GLY A 105 -10.16 2.64 8.73
N ILE A 106 -10.29 1.49 8.07
CA ILE A 106 -9.14 0.67 7.66
C ILE A 106 -9.34 0.14 6.25
N THR A 107 -8.29 0.29 5.43
CA THR A 107 -8.06 -0.55 4.25
C THR A 107 -7.00 -1.57 4.61
N GLN A 108 -7.24 -2.86 4.37
CA GLN A 108 -6.33 -3.93 4.79
C GLN A 108 -6.00 -4.86 3.64
N ILE A 109 -4.71 -5.14 3.48
CA ILE A 109 -4.13 -6.07 2.52
C ILE A 109 -3.45 -7.19 3.30
N GLY A 110 -3.75 -8.44 2.95
CA GLY A 110 -3.08 -9.62 3.52
C GLY A 110 -1.63 -9.79 3.06
N ASN A 111 -1.10 -10.98 3.23
CA ASN A 111 0.26 -11.34 2.88
C ASN A 111 0.36 -11.98 1.48
N ASP A 112 1.58 -12.02 0.93
CA ASP A 112 1.91 -12.77 -0.29
C ASP A 112 1.09 -12.36 -1.53
N GLY A 113 0.62 -11.10 -1.57
CA GLY A 113 -0.17 -10.56 -2.68
C GLY A 113 0.68 -10.09 -3.85
N LEU A 114 0.08 -10.13 -5.05
CA LEU A 114 0.66 -9.57 -6.27
C LEU A 114 -0.31 -8.55 -6.87
N PHE A 115 0.10 -7.30 -6.86
CA PHE A 115 -0.68 -6.17 -7.38
C PHE A 115 -0.02 -5.68 -8.67
N LEU A 116 -0.60 -6.03 -9.82
CA LEU A 116 -0.01 -5.70 -11.11
C LEU A 116 -0.19 -4.22 -11.45
N ALA A 117 0.60 -3.75 -12.42
CA ALA A 117 0.74 -2.34 -12.71
C ALA A 117 -0.60 -1.61 -12.95
N GLY A 118 -0.73 -0.43 -12.37
CA GLY A 118 -1.88 0.45 -12.53
C GLY A 118 -3.15 0.02 -11.79
N CYS A 119 -3.15 -1.07 -11.02
CA CYS A 119 -4.34 -1.43 -10.26
C CYS A 119 -4.58 -0.46 -9.10
N HIS A 120 -5.84 -0.38 -8.68
CA HIS A 120 -6.29 0.49 -7.59
C HIS A 120 -7.00 -0.30 -6.50
N VAL A 121 -6.60 -0.09 -5.25
CA VAL A 121 -7.33 -0.57 -4.07
C VAL A 121 -7.98 0.63 -3.39
N ALA A 122 -9.30 0.70 -3.49
CA ALA A 122 -10.08 1.76 -2.87
C ALA A 122 -10.12 1.61 -1.34
N HIS A 123 -10.58 2.67 -0.70
CA HIS A 123 -10.80 2.73 0.75
C HIS A 123 -11.70 1.57 1.24
N ASP A 124 -11.49 1.15 2.48
CA ASP A 124 -12.30 0.15 3.20
C ASP A 124 -12.26 -1.27 2.59
N ALA A 125 -11.38 -1.51 1.61
CA ALA A 125 -11.18 -2.84 1.07
C ALA A 125 -10.45 -3.74 2.08
N LEU A 126 -10.94 -4.97 2.27
CA LEU A 126 -10.34 -5.99 3.13
C LEU A 126 -9.92 -7.19 2.26
N LEU A 127 -8.64 -7.27 1.93
CA LEU A 127 -8.08 -8.29 1.06
C LEU A 127 -7.35 -9.35 1.87
N ALA A 128 -7.65 -10.62 1.59
CA ALA A 128 -6.98 -11.75 2.22
C ALA A 128 -5.56 -11.97 1.67
N ASP A 129 -4.88 -13.01 2.17
CA ASP A 129 -3.57 -13.43 1.68
C ASP A 129 -3.62 -13.96 0.24
N ARG A 130 -2.51 -13.89 -0.48
CA ARG A 130 -2.26 -14.48 -1.80
C ARG A 130 -3.22 -14.01 -2.90
N ILE A 131 -3.65 -12.77 -2.82
CA ILE A 131 -4.49 -12.15 -3.86
C ILE A 131 -3.62 -11.71 -5.04
N ILE A 132 -4.12 -11.95 -6.25
CA ILE A 132 -3.53 -11.41 -7.48
C ILE A 132 -4.51 -10.42 -8.11
N VAL A 133 -4.10 -9.17 -8.21
CA VAL A 133 -4.86 -8.09 -8.85
C VAL A 133 -4.21 -7.77 -10.19
N VAL A 134 -4.94 -7.96 -11.29
CA VAL A 134 -4.39 -7.73 -12.63
C VAL A 134 -4.25 -6.26 -12.98
N ASN A 135 -3.51 -5.98 -14.07
CA ASN A 135 -3.25 -4.62 -14.53
C ASN A 135 -4.53 -3.80 -14.67
N ASN A 136 -4.50 -2.57 -14.16
CA ASN A 136 -5.57 -1.57 -14.25
C ASN A 136 -6.92 -2.00 -13.61
N ALA A 137 -6.96 -3.09 -12.86
CA ALA A 137 -8.17 -3.47 -12.13
C ALA A 137 -8.39 -2.56 -10.92
N GLY A 138 -9.66 -2.25 -10.63
CA GLY A 138 -10.07 -1.52 -9.42
C GLY A 138 -10.73 -2.46 -8.42
N ILE A 139 -10.36 -2.35 -7.15
CA ILE A 139 -10.96 -3.08 -6.03
C ILE A 139 -11.77 -2.10 -5.20
N TYR A 140 -13.08 -2.27 -5.18
CA TYR A 140 -14.04 -1.40 -4.47
C TYR A 140 -14.90 -2.19 -3.48
N VAL A 141 -14.40 -3.31 -2.95
CA VAL A 141 -15.16 -4.23 -2.09
C VAL A 141 -14.69 -4.20 -0.64
N GLN A 142 -15.64 -4.28 0.28
CA GLN A 142 -15.34 -4.31 1.71
C GLN A 142 -14.76 -5.64 2.21
N TYR A 143 -14.89 -6.75 1.48
CA TYR A 143 -14.34 -8.04 1.90
C TYR A 143 -14.04 -8.99 0.74
N MET A 144 -12.82 -9.55 0.73
CA MET A 144 -12.42 -10.61 -0.18
C MET A 144 -11.79 -11.78 0.60
N SER A 145 -12.44 -12.95 0.51
CA SER A 145 -12.10 -14.20 1.20
C SER A 145 -10.83 -14.90 0.65
N PRO A 146 -10.17 -15.80 1.43
CA PRO A 146 -8.88 -16.41 1.12
C PRO A 146 -8.95 -17.60 0.17
N ALA A 147 -9.51 -17.46 -1.01
CA ALA A 147 -9.24 -18.38 -2.12
C ALA A 147 -8.34 -17.63 -3.12
N LEU A 148 -7.52 -18.35 -3.87
CA LEU A 148 -6.67 -17.73 -4.91
C LEU A 148 -7.58 -17.03 -5.94
N TYR A 149 -7.81 -15.72 -5.76
CA TYR A 149 -8.62 -14.95 -6.69
C TYR A 149 -7.72 -14.18 -7.64
N LEU A 150 -7.81 -14.57 -8.90
CA LEU A 150 -7.39 -13.74 -10.02
C LEU A 150 -8.51 -12.74 -10.29
N ILE A 151 -8.31 -11.48 -9.90
CA ILE A 151 -9.28 -10.42 -10.19
C ILE A 151 -8.99 -9.89 -11.58
N LYS A 152 -9.83 -10.29 -12.53
CA LYS A 152 -9.86 -9.76 -13.90
C LYS A 152 -11.02 -8.79 -13.96
N ASP A 153 -10.75 -7.53 -14.27
CA ASP A 153 -11.73 -6.49 -14.56
C ASP A 153 -13.01 -6.53 -13.70
N ILE A 154 -12.94 -5.99 -12.48
CA ILE A 154 -14.16 -5.74 -11.72
C ILE A 154 -14.66 -4.33 -12.06
N LEU A 155 -15.44 -4.21 -13.12
CA LEU A 155 -16.33 -3.09 -13.34
C LEU A 155 -17.67 -3.42 -12.68
N PHE A 156 -17.88 -2.95 -11.46
CA PHE A 156 -19.21 -2.89 -10.89
C PHE A 156 -19.85 -1.56 -11.29
N TYR A 157 -20.75 -1.58 -12.27
CA TYR A 157 -21.76 -0.55 -12.41
C TYR A 157 -22.94 -0.95 -11.52
N SER A 158 -23.23 -0.13 -10.51
CA SER A 158 -24.50 -0.14 -9.77
C SER A 158 -25.50 0.74 -10.49
#